data_c73045e216034ae101b85a5e7a1599cc
#
_entry.id   c73045e216034ae101b85a5e7a1599cc
#
_cell.length_a   1.000
_cell.length_b   1.000
_cell.length_c   1.000
_cell.angle_alpha   90.00
_cell.angle_beta   90.00
_cell.angle_gamma   90.00
#
_symmetry.space_group_name_H-M   'P 1'
#
loop_
_entity.id
_entity.type
_entity.pdbx_description
1 polymer ?
#
loop_
_entity_poly.entity_id
_entity_poly.type
_entity_poly.pdbx_seq_one_letter_code
_entity_poly.pdbx_strand_id
1 'polypeptide(L)'
;NTWTVCLVLVTGCASLSSWTPDLPGLAMLSPSENIEPLPTPEPTSGEQERSSGFSLANFIERFKDKPELDLSAGHQAFEKAETVFHAKDYLKAEDAFHDLSKKYVDTPIEEDAIFMKAECQFLTQRYPKAQDSYETMLQKYEGSRHLDKVSRRMFAISREWLKSVFSSSDPKGYSLPVPNFFDKSKPLLDLHGRALEALTSIRLHDPSGPLADDALMMTATYHFLIKKYEQADFYFQALRQDYPNSEHQSVAHLLGVRSKIHSYQGPEYDGQQLEQTEKLIHSTIRQFPDLKEHRRNLVRTLASVRLEKARRLWETANYYRRSGHPQSAQLYDVQLTKRFPDTKWAALAQTQLDESKKQVPTLANRFFSSFQ
;
A
#
# COMPACT_ATOMS: atom_id res chain seq x y z
N ASN A 1 -40.45 1.19 -42.91
CA ASN A 1 -39.76 0.10 -42.24
C ASN A 1 -38.51 0.61 -41.55
N THR A 2 -38.68 1.27 -40.46
CA THR A 2 -37.61 1.82 -39.61
C THR A 2 -37.52 1.01 -38.33
N TRP A 3 -36.46 0.23 -38.20
CA TRP A 3 -36.09 -0.42 -36.97
C TRP A 3 -35.43 0.59 -36.06
N THR A 4 -36.15 1.07 -35.08
CA THR A 4 -35.58 1.89 -34.00
C THR A 4 -35.02 0.92 -32.95
N VAL A 5 -33.71 0.74 -32.94
CA VAL A 5 -32.97 0.03 -31.91
C VAL A 5 -32.95 0.92 -30.68
N CYS A 6 -33.75 0.58 -29.66
CA CYS A 6 -33.65 1.18 -28.33
C CYS A 6 -32.32 0.72 -27.68
N LEU A 7 -31.33 1.59 -27.70
CA LEU A 7 -30.11 1.48 -26.93
C LEU A 7 -30.45 1.77 -25.46
N VAL A 8 -30.80 0.72 -24.69
CA VAL A 8 -30.90 0.84 -23.23
C VAL A 8 -29.48 0.92 -22.70
N LEU A 9 -29.05 2.16 -22.45
CA LEU A 9 -27.81 2.48 -21.74
C LEU A 9 -27.82 1.82 -20.38
N VAL A 10 -26.90 0.91 -20.18
CA VAL A 10 -26.55 0.30 -18.87
C VAL A 10 -25.91 1.37 -18.00
N THR A 11 -26.72 2.17 -17.33
CA THR A 11 -26.26 3.23 -16.38
C THR A 11 -26.19 2.72 -14.93
N GLY A 12 -25.75 1.48 -14.71
CA GLY A 12 -25.73 0.86 -13.37
C GLY A 12 -24.44 1.03 -12.58
N CYS A 13 -23.31 1.28 -13.22
CA CYS A 13 -22.01 1.43 -12.54
C CYS A 13 -21.58 2.86 -12.23
N ALA A 14 -22.25 3.88 -12.79
CA ALA A 14 -21.83 5.27 -12.64
C ALA A 14 -22.06 5.86 -11.24
N SER A 15 -22.90 5.27 -10.40
CA SER A 15 -23.24 5.82 -9.09
C SER A 15 -22.20 5.55 -7.99
N LEU A 16 -21.36 4.51 -8.13
CA LEU A 16 -20.29 4.21 -7.18
C LEU A 16 -19.00 4.99 -7.47
N SER A 17 -18.77 5.37 -8.73
CA SER A 17 -17.55 6.06 -9.17
C SER A 17 -17.59 7.58 -9.04
N SER A 18 -18.76 8.18 -8.80
CA SER A 18 -18.93 9.65 -8.80
C SER A 18 -18.54 10.35 -7.50
N TRP A 19 -18.08 9.60 -6.49
CA TRP A 19 -17.58 10.19 -5.25
C TRP A 19 -16.09 10.55 -5.41
N THR A 20 -15.80 11.78 -5.79
CA THR A 20 -14.48 12.40 -5.69
C THR A 20 -14.47 13.33 -4.48
N PRO A 21 -14.12 12.89 -3.26
CA PRO A 21 -13.77 13.85 -2.22
C PRO A 21 -12.43 14.49 -2.60
N ASP A 22 -12.27 15.77 -2.32
CA ASP A 22 -10.94 16.33 -2.16
C ASP A 22 -10.17 15.39 -1.24
N LEU A 23 -8.99 14.94 -1.69
CA LEU A 23 -8.18 13.96 -0.96
C LEU A 23 -7.50 14.66 0.22
N PRO A 24 -8.08 14.68 1.44
CA PRO A 24 -7.41 15.31 2.58
C PRO A 24 -6.09 14.60 2.94
N GLY A 25 -5.93 13.35 2.50
CA GLY A 25 -4.71 12.57 2.75
C GLY A 25 -3.46 13.03 2.01
N LEU A 26 -3.57 13.78 0.91
CA LEU A 26 -2.38 14.33 0.24
C LEU A 26 -1.78 15.52 1.00
N ALA A 27 -2.60 16.29 1.70
CA ALA A 27 -2.11 17.36 2.57
C ALA A 27 -1.50 16.82 3.88
N MET A 28 -1.96 15.63 4.34
CA MET A 28 -1.41 14.98 5.54
C MET A 28 -0.09 14.22 5.30
N LEU A 29 0.34 14.06 4.05
CA LEU A 29 1.70 13.65 3.70
C LEU A 29 2.69 14.84 3.80
N SER A 30 2.23 16.00 4.27
CA SER A 30 3.11 17.06 4.75
C SER A 30 3.94 16.51 5.90
N PRO A 31 5.25 16.77 5.92
CA PRO A 31 6.13 16.22 6.93
C PRO A 31 5.59 16.54 8.33
N SER A 32 5.54 15.54 9.20
CA SER A 32 5.63 15.81 10.64
C SER A 32 6.83 16.74 10.81
N GLU A 33 6.72 17.76 11.63
CA GLU A 33 7.73 18.85 11.82
C GLU A 33 9.17 18.36 12.08
N ASN A 34 9.40 17.06 12.22
CA ASN A 34 10.65 16.41 12.59
C ASN A 34 11.44 15.75 11.45
N ILE A 35 10.98 15.84 10.19
CA ILE A 35 11.72 15.26 9.05
C ILE A 35 12.64 16.32 8.46
N GLU A 36 13.95 16.15 8.67
CA GLU A 36 14.96 17.01 8.05
C GLU A 36 14.77 17.05 6.52
N PRO A 37 14.78 18.24 5.89
CA PRO A 37 14.75 18.34 4.43
C PRO A 37 16.00 17.67 3.83
N LEU A 38 15.84 17.12 2.62
CA LEU A 38 16.98 16.57 1.88
C LEU A 38 18.02 17.65 1.61
N PRO A 39 19.33 17.32 1.72
CA PRO A 39 20.39 18.28 1.46
C PRO A 39 20.35 18.79 0.01
N THR A 40 20.61 20.08 -0.16
CA THR A 40 20.79 20.67 -1.50
C THR A 40 22.16 20.30 -2.07
N PRO A 41 22.30 20.14 -3.40
CA PRO A 41 23.55 19.74 -4.01
C PRO A 41 24.64 20.82 -3.80
N GLU A 42 25.74 20.43 -3.15
CA GLU A 42 26.98 21.20 -3.18
C GLU A 42 27.85 20.66 -4.33
N PRO A 43 28.57 21.50 -5.10
CA PRO A 43 29.38 21.04 -6.23
C PRO A 43 30.54 20.19 -5.73
N THR A 44 30.56 18.90 -6.08
CA THR A 44 31.64 17.96 -5.78
C THR A 44 32.65 17.91 -6.94
N SER A 45 33.91 18.16 -6.63
CA SER A 45 35.03 18.00 -7.55
C SER A 45 35.51 16.54 -7.57
N GLY A 46 35.40 15.90 -8.73
CA GLY A 46 36.23 14.81 -9.19
C GLY A 46 35.94 13.39 -8.68
N GLU A 47 35.37 12.57 -9.54
CA GLU A 47 35.21 11.12 -9.35
C GLU A 47 36.27 10.32 -10.12
N GLN A 48 36.90 9.35 -9.47
CA GLN A 48 37.57 8.22 -10.10
C GLN A 48 36.85 6.92 -9.71
N GLU A 49 36.31 6.21 -10.70
CA GLU A 49 35.76 4.87 -10.51
C GLU A 49 36.89 3.85 -10.26
N ARG A 50 36.81 3.14 -9.13
CA ARG A 50 37.63 1.95 -8.89
C ARG A 50 36.77 0.70 -8.99
N SER A 51 37.00 -0.12 -10.02
CA SER A 51 36.44 -1.46 -10.14
C SER A 51 37.19 -2.42 -9.22
N SER A 52 36.54 -3.03 -8.25
CA SER A 52 37.12 -4.10 -7.42
C SER A 52 36.75 -5.46 -7.95
N GLY A 53 37.74 -6.18 -8.48
CA GLY A 53 37.60 -7.58 -8.91
C GLY A 53 37.49 -8.55 -7.71
N PHE A 54 36.52 -9.45 -7.77
CA PHE A 54 36.31 -10.51 -6.79
C PHE A 54 37.35 -11.62 -6.96
N SER A 55 38.12 -11.95 -5.91
CA SER A 55 39.09 -13.08 -5.90
C SER A 55 38.71 -14.10 -4.83
N LEU A 56 38.54 -15.37 -5.26
CA LEU A 56 38.19 -16.51 -4.41
C LEU A 56 39.32 -16.87 -3.40
N ALA A 57 40.55 -16.49 -3.68
CA ALA A 57 41.74 -16.74 -2.82
C ALA A 57 41.61 -16.00 -1.47
N ASN A 58 41.00 -14.82 -1.44
CA ASN A 58 40.81 -14.05 -0.21
C ASN A 58 39.66 -14.59 0.70
N PHE A 59 38.85 -15.54 0.20
CA PHE A 59 37.78 -16.14 0.98
C PHE A 59 38.27 -17.22 1.95
N ILE A 60 39.29 -17.96 1.58
CA ILE A 60 39.84 -19.09 2.37
C ILE A 60 40.80 -18.61 3.49
N GLU A 61 41.45 -17.46 3.31
CA GLU A 61 42.33 -16.87 4.33
C GLU A 61 41.57 -16.27 5.55
N ARG A 62 40.26 -16.08 5.44
CA ARG A 62 39.40 -15.49 6.50
C ARG A 62 39.16 -16.39 7.72
N PHE A 63 39.51 -17.68 7.65
CA PHE A 63 39.26 -18.63 8.75
C PHE A 63 40.51 -19.00 9.56
N LYS A 64 41.68 -18.42 9.26
CA LYS A 64 42.85 -18.55 10.09
C LYS A 64 42.98 -17.38 11.03
N ASP A 65 42.94 -17.69 12.32
CA ASP A 65 43.27 -16.87 13.49
C ASP A 65 42.95 -15.37 13.35
N LYS A 66 41.74 -14.99 13.86
CA LYS A 66 41.44 -13.57 14.07
C LYS A 66 42.46 -13.01 15.08
N PRO A 67 43.35 -12.08 14.69
CA PRO A 67 44.17 -11.38 15.67
C PRO A 67 43.25 -10.67 16.65
N GLU A 68 43.62 -10.64 17.91
CA GLU A 68 42.91 -9.89 18.97
C GLU A 68 42.73 -8.45 18.48
N LEU A 69 41.49 -8.09 18.18
CA LEU A 69 41.18 -6.82 17.51
C LEU A 69 41.41 -5.69 18.52
N ASP A 70 42.35 -4.83 18.26
CA ASP A 70 42.60 -3.63 19.10
C ASP A 70 41.45 -2.62 18.88
N LEU A 71 40.44 -2.70 19.74
CA LEU A 71 39.29 -1.81 19.75
C LEU A 71 39.69 -0.36 20.05
N SER A 72 40.79 -0.13 20.82
CA SER A 72 41.27 1.22 21.10
C SER A 72 41.78 1.89 19.84
N ALA A 73 42.58 1.18 19.04
CA ALA A 73 42.99 1.66 17.71
C ALA A 73 41.79 1.86 16.76
N GLY A 74 40.75 1.04 16.92
CA GLY A 74 39.50 1.18 16.17
C GLY A 74 38.78 2.49 16.49
N HIS A 75 38.60 2.79 17.76
CA HIS A 75 37.98 4.06 18.18
C HIS A 75 38.78 5.29 17.73
N GLN A 76 40.12 5.27 17.86
CA GLN A 76 40.97 6.36 17.36
C GLN A 76 40.85 6.55 15.83
N ALA A 77 40.72 5.45 15.07
CA ALA A 77 40.55 5.54 13.63
C ALA A 77 39.15 6.06 13.27
N PHE A 78 38.14 5.70 14.06
CA PHE A 78 36.77 6.22 13.91
C PHE A 78 36.73 7.73 14.18
N GLU A 79 37.29 8.22 15.26
CA GLU A 79 37.40 9.67 15.58
C GLU A 79 38.11 10.45 14.45
N LYS A 80 39.15 9.89 13.84
CA LYS A 80 39.78 10.50 12.65
C LYS A 80 38.87 10.58 11.46
N ALA A 81 38.06 9.52 11.21
CA ALA A 81 37.07 9.53 10.13
C ALA A 81 35.95 10.56 10.42
N GLU A 82 35.52 10.71 11.68
CA GLU A 82 34.56 11.74 12.08
C GLU A 82 35.11 13.14 11.87
N THR A 83 36.40 13.41 12.14
CA THR A 83 37.01 14.71 11.85
C THR A 83 36.94 15.05 10.36
N VAL A 84 37.16 14.09 9.49
CA VAL A 84 37.02 14.26 8.02
C VAL A 84 35.55 14.50 7.63
N PHE A 85 34.61 13.77 8.26
CA PHE A 85 33.18 13.98 8.07
C PHE A 85 32.74 15.42 8.48
N HIS A 86 33.18 15.89 9.62
CA HIS A 86 32.89 17.24 10.09
C HIS A 86 33.57 18.35 9.24
N ALA A 87 34.67 18.03 8.57
CA ALA A 87 35.26 18.86 7.55
C ALA A 87 34.49 18.87 6.21
N LYS A 88 33.37 18.14 6.14
CA LYS A 88 32.49 17.96 4.96
C LYS A 88 33.18 17.25 3.77
N ASP A 89 34.32 16.61 3.96
CA ASP A 89 34.92 15.73 2.93
C ASP A 89 34.26 14.36 2.97
N TYR A 90 32.98 14.32 2.59
CA TYR A 90 32.14 13.13 2.71
C TYR A 90 32.63 11.94 1.91
N LEU A 91 33.34 12.15 0.79
CA LEU A 91 33.87 11.06 -0.01
C LEU A 91 35.03 10.35 0.68
N LYS A 92 35.98 11.12 1.24
CA LYS A 92 37.09 10.51 2.01
C LYS A 92 36.59 9.91 3.34
N ALA A 93 35.63 10.54 3.99
CA ALA A 93 35.01 10.01 5.19
C ALA A 93 34.30 8.67 4.91
N GLU A 94 33.58 8.54 3.79
CA GLU A 94 32.95 7.29 3.36
C GLU A 94 33.96 6.16 3.19
N ASP A 95 35.08 6.41 2.50
CA ASP A 95 36.14 5.41 2.31
C ASP A 95 36.72 4.98 3.67
N ALA A 96 36.98 5.93 4.57
CA ALA A 96 37.48 5.62 5.90
C ALA A 96 36.50 4.78 6.74
N PHE A 97 35.19 5.14 6.74
CA PHE A 97 34.17 4.35 7.43
C PHE A 97 33.95 2.98 6.77
N HIS A 98 34.07 2.90 5.46
CA HIS A 98 33.99 1.61 4.76
C HIS A 98 35.14 0.67 5.16
N ASP A 99 36.37 1.18 5.27
CA ASP A 99 37.52 0.39 5.70
C ASP A 99 37.38 -0.04 7.17
N LEU A 100 36.83 0.84 8.01
CA LEU A 100 36.55 0.53 9.42
C LEU A 100 35.48 -0.58 9.52
N SER A 101 34.40 -0.51 8.77
CA SER A 101 33.35 -1.52 8.78
C SER A 101 33.85 -2.90 8.32
N LYS A 102 34.83 -2.95 7.42
CA LYS A 102 35.46 -4.20 6.98
C LYS A 102 36.47 -4.76 7.99
N LYS A 103 37.16 -3.89 8.70
CA LYS A 103 38.21 -4.28 9.64
C LYS A 103 37.65 -4.73 10.98
N TYR A 104 36.61 -4.07 11.50
CA TYR A 104 36.06 -4.27 12.83
C TYR A 104 34.71 -5.02 12.80
N VAL A 105 34.64 -6.11 12.01
CA VAL A 105 33.44 -6.92 11.82
C VAL A 105 32.91 -7.48 13.15
N ASP A 106 31.59 -7.46 13.34
CA ASP A 106 30.85 -7.93 14.52
C ASP A 106 31.19 -7.14 15.82
N THR A 107 31.57 -5.89 15.66
CA THR A 107 31.80 -4.99 16.79
C THR A 107 30.88 -3.74 16.71
N PRO A 108 30.69 -2.99 17.83
CA PRO A 108 29.98 -1.71 17.80
C PRO A 108 30.59 -0.69 16.84
N ILE A 109 31.92 -0.79 16.58
CA ILE A 109 32.62 0.08 15.62
C ILE A 109 32.12 -0.19 14.19
N GLU A 110 31.84 -1.45 13.85
CA GLU A 110 31.28 -1.76 12.54
C GLU A 110 29.90 -1.15 12.36
N GLU A 111 29.02 -1.29 13.37
CA GLU A 111 27.66 -0.71 13.33
C GLU A 111 27.73 0.80 13.05
N ASP A 112 28.52 1.52 13.84
CA ASP A 112 28.70 2.97 13.68
C ASP A 112 29.34 3.32 12.32
N ALA A 113 30.31 2.53 11.87
CA ALA A 113 30.97 2.77 10.60
C ALA A 113 30.04 2.55 9.40
N ILE A 114 29.19 1.51 9.42
CA ILE A 114 28.18 1.32 8.37
C ILE A 114 27.19 2.48 8.36
N PHE A 115 26.73 2.91 9.55
CA PHE A 115 25.82 4.03 9.69
C PHE A 115 26.45 5.32 9.14
N MET A 116 27.67 5.68 9.55
CA MET A 116 28.35 6.90 9.11
C MET A 116 28.71 6.87 7.62
N LYS A 117 29.04 5.70 7.08
CA LYS A 117 29.17 5.50 5.63
C LYS A 117 27.86 5.84 4.91
N ALA A 118 26.73 5.32 5.40
CA ALA A 118 25.42 5.60 4.82
C ALA A 118 25.05 7.09 4.92
N GLU A 119 25.40 7.78 6.03
CA GLU A 119 25.22 9.23 6.17
C GLU A 119 26.06 10.02 5.15
N CYS A 120 27.31 9.60 4.88
CA CYS A 120 28.13 10.20 3.82
C CYS A 120 27.47 10.07 2.44
N GLN A 121 26.93 8.89 2.14
CA GLN A 121 26.20 8.62 0.90
C GLN A 121 24.91 9.45 0.80
N PHE A 122 24.19 9.57 1.90
CA PHE A 122 22.99 10.40 1.98
C PHE A 122 23.29 11.88 1.75
N LEU A 123 24.29 12.44 2.44
CA LEU A 123 24.69 13.85 2.32
C LEU A 123 25.26 14.19 0.94
N THR A 124 25.83 13.21 0.24
CA THR A 124 26.28 13.35 -1.15
C THR A 124 25.18 13.01 -2.17
N GLN A 125 23.92 12.87 -1.72
CA GLN A 125 22.73 12.58 -2.53
C GLN A 125 22.79 11.27 -3.33
N ARG A 126 23.66 10.35 -2.95
CA ARG A 126 23.72 9.01 -3.53
C ARG A 126 22.73 8.08 -2.82
N TYR A 127 21.44 8.47 -2.86
CA TYR A 127 20.38 7.84 -2.08
C TYR A 127 20.22 6.33 -2.29
N PRO A 128 20.38 5.77 -3.51
CA PRO A 128 20.34 4.31 -3.67
C PRO A 128 21.41 3.58 -2.87
N LYS A 129 22.65 4.12 -2.87
CA LYS A 129 23.75 3.56 -2.07
C LYS A 129 23.51 3.73 -0.58
N ALA A 130 22.97 4.88 -0.18
CA ALA A 130 22.61 5.13 1.22
C ALA A 130 21.57 4.14 1.71
N GLN A 131 20.51 3.89 0.92
CA GLN A 131 19.49 2.89 1.22
C GLN A 131 20.11 1.50 1.40
N ASP A 132 20.95 1.05 0.46
CA ASP A 132 21.61 -0.25 0.54
C ASP A 132 22.47 -0.39 1.81
N SER A 133 23.16 0.70 2.20
CA SER A 133 23.98 0.71 3.42
C SER A 133 23.12 0.72 4.69
N TYR A 134 22.01 1.47 4.73
CA TYR A 134 21.06 1.44 5.83
C TYR A 134 20.40 0.08 5.98
N GLU A 135 19.95 -0.54 4.88
CA GLU A 135 19.36 -1.87 4.91
C GLU A 135 20.35 -2.93 5.39
N THR A 136 21.61 -2.88 4.93
CA THR A 136 22.67 -3.75 5.41
C THR A 136 22.83 -3.63 6.93
N MET A 137 22.79 -2.42 7.45
CA MET A 137 22.88 -2.17 8.89
C MET A 137 21.68 -2.75 9.64
N LEU A 138 20.46 -2.46 9.19
CA LEU A 138 19.23 -2.94 9.82
C LEU A 138 19.12 -4.46 9.84
N GLN A 139 19.54 -5.13 8.74
CA GLN A 139 19.56 -6.60 8.65
C GLN A 139 20.58 -7.23 9.58
N LYS A 140 21.71 -6.55 9.83
CA LYS A 140 22.79 -7.09 10.65
C LYS A 140 22.63 -6.76 12.14
N TYR A 141 22.10 -5.57 12.45
CA TYR A 141 22.00 -5.03 13.80
C TYR A 141 20.55 -4.74 14.16
N GLU A 142 19.79 -5.79 14.51
CA GLU A 142 18.43 -5.64 15.01
C GLU A 142 18.44 -4.83 16.31
N GLY A 143 17.61 -3.79 16.41
CA GLY A 143 17.57 -2.91 17.59
C GLY A 143 18.75 -1.92 17.67
N SER A 144 19.36 -1.56 16.54
CA SER A 144 20.42 -0.56 16.44
C SER A 144 20.02 0.76 17.12
N ARG A 145 21.00 1.37 17.81
CA ARG A 145 20.84 2.74 18.37
C ARG A 145 20.61 3.83 17.32
N HIS A 146 20.89 3.54 16.06
CA HIS A 146 20.69 4.45 14.94
C HIS A 146 19.33 4.28 14.25
N LEU A 147 18.49 3.35 14.74
CA LEU A 147 17.25 2.94 14.11
C LEU A 147 16.33 4.12 13.77
N ASP A 148 16.05 5.01 14.73
CA ASP A 148 15.21 6.18 14.51
C ASP A 148 15.74 7.10 13.40
N LYS A 149 17.06 7.28 13.34
CA LYS A 149 17.67 8.17 12.35
C LYS A 149 17.65 7.54 10.97
N VAL A 150 17.90 6.24 10.89
CA VAL A 150 17.82 5.47 9.66
C VAL A 150 16.39 5.47 9.12
N SER A 151 15.39 5.23 9.98
CA SER A 151 13.97 5.28 9.59
C SER A 151 13.60 6.64 9.00
N ARG A 152 14.06 7.76 9.61
CA ARG A 152 13.86 9.12 9.06
C ARG A 152 14.53 9.33 7.71
N ARG A 153 15.77 8.85 7.53
CA ARG A 153 16.50 8.96 6.25
C ARG A 153 15.81 8.15 5.14
N MET A 154 15.46 6.91 5.43
CA MET A 154 14.77 6.04 4.47
C MET A 154 13.39 6.59 4.08
N PHE A 155 12.65 7.14 5.06
CA PHE A 155 11.37 7.79 4.80
C PHE A 155 11.53 9.05 3.92
N ALA A 156 12.54 9.89 4.20
CA ALA A 156 12.83 11.08 3.41
C ALA A 156 13.18 10.74 1.95
N ILE A 157 14.02 9.70 1.74
CA ILE A 157 14.36 9.19 0.41
C ILE A 157 13.10 8.72 -0.32
N SER A 158 12.29 7.89 0.33
CA SER A 158 11.05 7.34 -0.25
C SER A 158 10.07 8.44 -0.65
N ARG A 159 9.91 9.44 0.21
CA ARG A 159 9.05 10.61 -0.06
C ARG A 159 9.51 11.38 -1.29
N GLU A 160 10.82 11.63 -1.44
CA GLU A 160 11.35 12.33 -2.62
C GLU A 160 11.12 11.50 -3.90
N TRP A 161 11.37 10.20 -3.84
CA TRP A 161 11.17 9.33 -5.01
C TRP A 161 9.70 9.15 -5.42
N LEU A 162 8.77 9.23 -4.46
CA LEU A 162 7.33 9.13 -4.75
C LEU A 162 6.67 10.49 -5.01
N LYS A 163 7.37 11.60 -4.84
CA LYS A 163 6.83 12.96 -4.97
C LYS A 163 6.08 13.21 -6.27
N SER A 164 6.59 12.68 -7.40
CA SER A 164 5.94 12.83 -8.70
C SER A 164 4.57 12.15 -8.76
N VAL A 165 4.38 11.04 -8.06
CA VAL A 165 3.10 10.33 -7.99
C VAL A 165 2.10 11.11 -7.14
N PHE A 166 2.54 11.62 -5.98
CA PHE A 166 1.67 12.37 -5.08
C PHE A 166 1.29 13.75 -5.57
N SER A 167 2.11 14.37 -6.42
CA SER A 167 1.83 15.70 -7.00
C SER A 167 1.10 15.66 -8.33
N SER A 168 0.89 14.48 -8.92
CA SER A 168 0.23 14.33 -10.21
C SER A 168 -1.30 14.28 -10.08
N SER A 169 -2.00 15.02 -10.93
CA SER A 169 -3.46 14.93 -11.06
C SER A 169 -3.94 13.61 -11.71
N ASP A 170 -3.09 12.94 -12.48
CA ASP A 170 -3.33 11.61 -13.05
C ASP A 170 -2.04 10.77 -12.94
N PRO A 171 -1.77 10.21 -11.76
CA PRO A 171 -0.56 9.44 -11.52
C PRO A 171 -0.57 8.15 -12.34
N LYS A 172 0.34 8.06 -13.30
CA LYS A 172 0.57 6.83 -14.05
C LYS A 172 1.46 5.91 -13.21
N GLY A 173 0.91 4.81 -12.75
CA GLY A 173 1.61 3.84 -11.89
C GLY A 173 2.78 3.12 -12.56
N TYR A 174 2.81 3.09 -13.89
CA TYR A 174 3.88 2.48 -14.67
C TYR A 174 4.11 3.28 -15.94
N SER A 175 5.14 4.09 -15.95
CA SER A 175 5.93 4.30 -17.16
C SER A 175 6.91 3.14 -17.25
N LEU A 176 7.22 2.66 -18.46
CA LEU A 176 8.34 1.73 -18.65
C LEU A 176 9.55 2.31 -17.92
N PRO A 177 10.26 1.51 -17.10
CA PRO A 177 11.41 2.00 -16.35
C PRO A 177 12.46 2.47 -17.37
N VAL A 178 12.60 3.79 -17.48
CA VAL A 178 13.69 4.38 -18.23
C VAL A 178 14.92 4.33 -17.34
N PRO A 179 16.00 3.65 -17.76
CA PRO A 179 17.22 3.59 -16.96
C PRO A 179 17.76 4.99 -16.69
N ASN A 180 18.02 5.28 -15.43
CA ASN A 180 18.60 6.53 -15.00
C ASN A 180 20.11 6.38 -14.90
N PHE A 181 20.86 6.92 -15.87
CA PHE A 181 22.33 6.83 -15.90
C PHE A 181 23.03 8.07 -15.34
N PHE A 182 22.30 9.17 -15.14
CA PHE A 182 22.92 10.48 -14.88
C PHE A 182 22.61 11.03 -13.48
N ASP A 183 21.45 10.75 -12.92
CA ASP A 183 21.03 11.27 -11.62
C ASP A 183 21.31 10.25 -10.51
N LYS A 184 22.39 10.49 -9.77
CA LYS A 184 22.83 9.61 -8.67
C LYS A 184 21.89 9.60 -7.48
N SER A 185 20.98 10.56 -7.39
CA SER A 185 19.95 10.61 -6.36
C SER A 185 18.81 9.63 -6.59
N LYS A 186 18.76 9.00 -7.77
CA LYS A 186 17.72 8.05 -8.16
C LYS A 186 18.32 6.70 -8.53
N PRO A 187 17.63 5.60 -8.24
CA PRO A 187 18.08 4.27 -8.66
C PRO A 187 18.11 4.16 -10.18
N LEU A 188 18.95 3.25 -10.68
CA LEU A 188 19.08 2.97 -12.11
C LEU A 188 17.76 2.56 -12.75
N LEU A 189 17.00 1.73 -12.03
CA LEU A 189 15.71 1.18 -12.44
C LEU A 189 14.76 1.18 -11.24
N ASP A 190 13.47 1.12 -11.52
CA ASP A 190 12.40 0.93 -10.52
C ASP A 190 12.44 1.87 -9.32
N LEU A 191 12.35 3.16 -9.62
CA LEU A 191 12.32 4.23 -8.61
C LEU A 191 11.24 4.00 -7.54
N HIS A 192 10.04 3.59 -7.98
CA HIS A 192 8.91 3.40 -7.07
C HIS A 192 9.05 2.12 -6.25
N GLY A 193 9.54 1.02 -6.84
CA GLY A 193 9.80 -0.23 -6.10
C GLY A 193 10.82 -0.02 -5.00
N ARG A 194 11.93 0.68 -5.27
CA ARG A 194 12.94 1.01 -4.26
C ARG A 194 12.39 1.91 -3.14
N ALA A 195 11.50 2.85 -3.48
CA ALA A 195 10.82 3.66 -2.45
C ALA A 195 9.92 2.81 -1.54
N LEU A 196 9.13 1.89 -2.12
CA LEU A 196 8.26 1.00 -1.35
C LEU A 196 9.06 -0.02 -0.52
N GLU A 197 10.21 -0.48 -1.01
CA GLU A 197 11.14 -1.33 -0.28
C GLU A 197 11.64 -0.63 0.99
N ALA A 198 12.09 0.62 0.88
CA ALA A 198 12.51 1.42 2.02
C ALA A 198 11.39 1.64 3.05
N LEU A 199 10.16 1.94 2.60
CA LEU A 199 8.99 2.06 3.49
C LEU A 199 8.65 0.73 4.18
N THR A 200 8.80 -0.38 3.46
CA THR A 200 8.59 -1.72 4.02
C THR A 200 9.65 -2.05 5.06
N SER A 201 10.91 -1.69 4.80
CA SER A 201 12.03 -1.88 5.71
C SER A 201 11.84 -1.11 7.02
N ILE A 202 11.35 0.14 6.97
CA ILE A 202 11.00 0.91 8.17
C ILE A 202 10.00 0.13 9.03
N ARG A 203 8.90 -0.33 8.44
CA ARG A 203 7.87 -1.08 9.17
C ARG A 203 8.36 -2.42 9.71
N LEU A 204 9.28 -3.07 9.02
CA LEU A 204 9.81 -4.38 9.41
C LEU A 204 10.76 -4.26 10.60
N HIS A 205 11.67 -3.29 10.57
CA HIS A 205 12.74 -3.16 11.58
C HIS A 205 12.38 -2.21 12.72
N ASP A 206 11.43 -1.29 12.50
CA ASP A 206 10.98 -0.31 13.49
C ASP A 206 9.45 -0.23 13.57
N PRO A 207 8.75 -1.36 13.86
CA PRO A 207 7.28 -1.41 13.81
C PRO A 207 6.59 -0.56 14.87
N SER A 208 7.26 -0.20 15.94
CA SER A 208 6.76 0.68 17.01
C SER A 208 7.33 2.11 16.93
N GLY A 209 8.17 2.37 15.95
CA GLY A 209 8.79 3.67 15.74
C GLY A 209 7.80 4.73 15.23
N PRO A 210 8.18 5.99 15.36
CA PRO A 210 7.29 7.13 15.08
C PRO A 210 6.91 7.29 13.60
N LEU A 211 7.55 6.55 12.69
CA LEU A 211 7.32 6.64 11.24
C LEU A 211 6.71 5.35 10.64
N ALA A 212 6.40 4.36 11.47
CA ALA A 212 5.91 3.08 10.97
C ALA A 212 4.49 3.19 10.36
N ASP A 213 3.60 3.93 11.00
CA ASP A 213 2.26 4.21 10.48
C ASP A 213 2.27 5.20 9.31
N ASP A 214 3.17 6.20 9.30
CA ASP A 214 3.43 7.09 8.18
C ASP A 214 3.90 6.31 6.94
N ALA A 215 4.84 5.38 7.12
CA ALA A 215 5.34 4.53 6.03
C ALA A 215 4.22 3.64 5.45
N LEU A 216 3.38 3.09 6.32
CA LEU A 216 2.24 2.28 5.92
C LEU A 216 1.19 3.11 5.19
N MET A 217 0.89 4.33 5.71
CA MET A 217 -0.04 5.27 5.07
C MET A 217 0.46 5.71 3.70
N MET A 218 1.75 6.01 3.56
CA MET A 218 2.35 6.39 2.29
C MET A 218 2.28 5.26 1.27
N THR A 219 2.59 4.02 1.68
CA THR A 219 2.47 2.83 0.83
C THR A 219 1.03 2.61 0.37
N ALA A 220 0.06 2.68 1.28
CA ALA A 220 -1.36 2.52 0.98
C ALA A 220 -1.85 3.59 -0.02
N THR A 221 -1.47 4.84 0.22
CA THR A 221 -1.85 5.98 -0.63
C THR A 221 -1.21 5.87 -2.01
N TYR A 222 0.05 5.45 -2.10
CA TYR A 222 0.70 5.16 -3.38
C TYR A 222 -0.12 4.17 -4.21
N HIS A 223 -0.45 3.00 -3.62
CA HIS A 223 -1.24 1.99 -4.33
C HIS A 223 -2.63 2.50 -4.71
N PHE A 224 -3.26 3.31 -3.87
CA PHE A 224 -4.54 3.93 -4.18
C PHE A 224 -4.45 4.86 -5.39
N LEU A 225 -3.44 5.73 -5.44
CA LEU A 225 -3.25 6.69 -6.51
C LEU A 225 -2.98 6.02 -7.85
N ILE A 226 -2.20 4.94 -7.87
CA ILE A 226 -1.96 4.15 -9.09
C ILE A 226 -3.07 3.16 -9.42
N LYS A 227 -4.24 3.28 -8.75
CA LYS A 227 -5.45 2.48 -8.97
C LYS A 227 -5.29 0.96 -8.67
N LYS A 228 -4.28 0.59 -7.90
CA LYS A 228 -4.11 -0.77 -7.36
C LYS A 228 -4.92 -0.91 -6.07
N TYR A 229 -6.25 -0.90 -6.20
CA TYR A 229 -7.17 -0.76 -5.08
C TYR A 229 -7.16 -1.93 -4.11
N GLU A 230 -6.89 -3.16 -4.56
CA GLU A 230 -6.77 -4.33 -3.68
C GLU A 230 -5.55 -4.20 -2.76
N GLN A 231 -4.40 -3.80 -3.32
CA GLN A 231 -3.19 -3.55 -2.54
C GLN A 231 -3.38 -2.36 -1.60
N ALA A 232 -4.03 -1.29 -2.08
CA ALA A 232 -4.34 -0.14 -1.23
C ALA A 232 -5.22 -0.54 -0.02
N ASP A 233 -6.28 -1.32 -0.25
CA ASP A 233 -7.16 -1.82 0.82
C ASP A 233 -6.40 -2.67 1.84
N PHE A 234 -5.51 -3.54 1.37
CA PHE A 234 -4.64 -4.36 2.24
C PHE A 234 -3.82 -3.48 3.20
N TYR A 235 -3.13 -2.46 2.68
CA TYR A 235 -2.29 -1.59 3.51
C TYR A 235 -3.12 -0.66 4.40
N PHE A 236 -4.26 -0.12 3.92
CA PHE A 236 -5.17 0.64 4.79
C PHE A 236 -5.76 -0.23 5.90
N GLN A 237 -6.06 -1.50 5.63
CA GLN A 237 -6.52 -2.43 6.66
C GLN A 237 -5.43 -2.70 7.69
N ALA A 238 -4.19 -2.94 7.28
CA ALA A 238 -3.05 -3.11 8.17
C ALA A 238 -2.88 -1.88 9.08
N LEU A 239 -2.93 -0.66 8.51
CA LEU A 239 -2.84 0.56 9.30
C LEU A 239 -3.93 0.65 10.36
N ARG A 240 -5.19 0.35 10.00
CA ARG A 240 -6.31 0.38 10.96
C ARG A 240 -6.17 -0.66 12.08
N GLN A 241 -5.56 -1.81 11.81
CA GLN A 241 -5.41 -2.91 12.76
C GLN A 241 -4.17 -2.77 13.63
N ASP A 242 -3.03 -2.47 13.02
CA ASP A 242 -1.73 -2.49 13.70
C ASP A 242 -1.46 -1.16 14.44
N TYR A 243 -2.02 -0.04 13.95
CA TYR A 243 -1.78 1.31 14.51
C TYR A 243 -3.09 2.02 14.90
N PRO A 244 -3.86 1.50 15.87
CA PRO A 244 -5.19 2.03 16.23
C PRO A 244 -5.17 3.47 16.75
N ASN A 245 -4.04 3.95 17.24
CA ASN A 245 -3.84 5.30 17.76
C ASN A 245 -3.22 6.28 16.75
N SER A 246 -2.98 5.84 15.51
CA SER A 246 -2.42 6.68 14.45
C SER A 246 -3.34 7.87 14.11
N GLU A 247 -2.76 9.02 13.83
CA GLU A 247 -3.49 10.19 13.32
C GLU A 247 -4.11 9.93 11.92
N HIS A 248 -3.60 8.96 11.19
CA HIS A 248 -4.07 8.56 9.86
C HIS A 248 -5.34 7.70 9.88
N GLN A 249 -5.84 7.30 11.06
CA GLN A 249 -6.97 6.38 11.18
C GLN A 249 -8.21 6.83 10.38
N SER A 250 -8.60 8.10 10.50
CA SER A 250 -9.78 8.63 9.81
C SER A 250 -9.66 8.54 8.28
N VAL A 251 -8.47 8.88 7.76
CA VAL A 251 -8.17 8.82 6.32
C VAL A 251 -8.08 7.38 5.83
N ALA A 252 -7.43 6.49 6.60
CA ALA A 252 -7.33 5.07 6.30
C ALA A 252 -8.70 4.38 6.25
N HIS A 253 -9.65 4.80 7.07
CA HIS A 253 -11.04 4.34 6.99
C HIS A 253 -11.72 4.84 5.71
N LEU A 254 -11.63 6.13 5.37
CA LEU A 254 -12.26 6.71 4.19
C LEU A 254 -11.70 6.14 2.88
N LEU A 255 -10.37 6.09 2.76
CA LEU A 255 -9.71 5.55 1.57
C LEU A 255 -9.84 4.03 1.48
N GLY A 256 -9.87 3.33 2.62
CA GLY A 256 -10.18 1.91 2.67
C GLY A 256 -11.58 1.57 2.13
N VAL A 257 -12.60 2.36 2.51
CA VAL A 257 -13.96 2.22 1.92
C VAL A 257 -13.90 2.41 0.40
N ARG A 258 -13.20 3.44 -0.08
CA ARG A 258 -13.07 3.69 -1.54
C ARG A 258 -12.33 2.56 -2.23
N SER A 259 -11.23 2.08 -1.65
CA SER A 259 -10.45 0.98 -2.22
C SER A 259 -11.32 -0.27 -2.39
N LYS A 260 -12.09 -0.64 -1.37
CA LYS A 260 -13.02 -1.79 -1.43
C LYS A 260 -14.10 -1.63 -2.51
N ILE A 261 -14.60 -0.41 -2.70
CA ILE A 261 -15.63 -0.15 -3.74
C ILE A 261 -15.02 -0.27 -5.13
N HIS A 262 -13.83 0.32 -5.35
CA HIS A 262 -13.18 0.31 -6.66
C HIS A 262 -12.58 -1.06 -7.03
N SER A 263 -12.27 -1.90 -6.06
CA SER A 263 -11.82 -3.28 -6.29
C SER A 263 -12.96 -4.28 -6.46
N TYR A 264 -14.22 -3.88 -6.21
CA TYR A 264 -15.37 -4.76 -6.40
C TYR A 264 -15.59 -5.08 -7.88
N GLN A 265 -15.56 -6.36 -8.23
CA GLN A 265 -15.57 -6.84 -9.62
C GLN A 265 -16.99 -7.07 -10.17
N GLY A 266 -18.02 -7.01 -9.34
CA GLY A 266 -19.41 -7.15 -9.77
C GLY A 266 -20.19 -8.27 -9.07
N PRO A 267 -21.50 -8.42 -9.42
CA PRO A 267 -22.40 -9.33 -8.71
C PRO A 267 -22.11 -10.83 -8.94
N GLU A 268 -21.34 -11.16 -9.96
CA GLU A 268 -20.95 -12.54 -10.29
C GLU A 268 -19.82 -13.07 -9.41
N TYR A 269 -19.09 -12.16 -8.73
CA TYR A 269 -17.95 -12.48 -7.88
C TYR A 269 -18.36 -12.59 -6.40
N ASP A 270 -17.39 -12.83 -5.53
CA ASP A 270 -17.62 -12.97 -4.08
C ASP A 270 -18.24 -11.71 -3.46
N GLY A 271 -19.33 -11.89 -2.74
CA GLY A 271 -20.04 -10.82 -2.04
C GLY A 271 -19.44 -10.44 -0.68
N GLN A 272 -18.44 -11.15 -0.22
CA GLN A 272 -17.82 -10.90 1.08
C GLN A 272 -17.22 -9.46 1.16
N GLN A 273 -16.69 -8.98 0.03
CA GLN A 273 -16.17 -7.63 -0.09
C GLN A 273 -17.23 -6.55 0.18
N LEU A 274 -18.46 -6.74 -0.32
CA LEU A 274 -19.58 -5.81 -0.04
C LEU A 274 -19.97 -5.82 1.45
N GLU A 275 -19.93 -6.98 2.10
CA GLU A 275 -20.20 -7.07 3.54
C GLU A 275 -19.11 -6.42 4.39
N GLN A 276 -17.85 -6.62 4.01
CA GLN A 276 -16.72 -5.94 4.65
C GLN A 276 -16.79 -4.42 4.46
N THR A 277 -17.18 -3.96 3.26
CA THR A 277 -17.38 -2.54 2.96
C THR A 277 -18.48 -1.93 3.83
N GLU A 278 -19.61 -2.60 3.95
CA GLU A 278 -20.73 -2.17 4.81
C GLU A 278 -20.29 -2.04 6.27
N LYS A 279 -19.61 -3.07 6.81
CA LYS A 279 -19.05 -3.05 8.17
C LYS A 279 -18.08 -1.89 8.38
N LEU A 280 -17.18 -1.66 7.40
CA LEU A 280 -16.20 -0.58 7.46
C LEU A 280 -16.89 0.79 7.45
N ILE A 281 -17.92 1.00 6.61
CA ILE A 281 -18.69 2.26 6.60
C ILE A 281 -19.36 2.50 7.96
N HIS A 282 -19.99 1.48 8.53
CA HIS A 282 -20.62 1.60 9.84
C HIS A 282 -19.62 1.93 10.95
N SER A 283 -18.45 1.27 10.94
CA SER A 283 -17.38 1.58 11.91
C SER A 283 -16.84 3.01 11.72
N THR A 284 -16.62 3.44 10.49
CA THR A 284 -16.16 4.81 10.17
C THR A 284 -17.11 5.87 10.69
N ILE A 285 -18.43 5.73 10.43
CA ILE A 285 -19.44 6.69 10.90
C ILE A 285 -19.51 6.76 12.42
N ARG A 286 -19.31 5.63 13.09
CA ARG A 286 -19.36 5.53 14.56
C ARG A 286 -18.09 6.06 15.24
N GLN A 287 -16.91 5.73 14.69
CA GLN A 287 -15.62 6.09 15.28
C GLN A 287 -15.24 7.55 15.02
N PHE A 288 -15.66 8.11 13.89
CA PHE A 288 -15.29 9.45 13.45
C PHE A 288 -16.53 10.34 13.23
N PRO A 289 -17.24 10.75 14.31
CA PRO A 289 -18.44 11.59 14.21
C PRO A 289 -18.15 12.99 13.63
N ASP A 290 -16.90 13.44 13.74
CA ASP A 290 -16.45 14.75 13.27
C ASP A 290 -16.27 14.83 11.74
N LEU A 291 -16.28 13.71 11.04
CA LEU A 291 -16.24 13.65 9.57
C LEU A 291 -17.59 14.05 8.93
N LYS A 292 -18.15 15.21 9.33
CA LYS A 292 -19.50 15.68 8.92
C LYS A 292 -19.63 15.82 7.41
N GLU A 293 -18.61 16.31 6.74
CA GLU A 293 -18.58 16.49 5.28
C GLU A 293 -18.63 15.14 4.55
N HIS A 294 -17.91 14.14 5.04
CA HIS A 294 -17.85 12.80 4.44
C HIS A 294 -19.05 11.93 4.82
N ARG A 295 -19.77 12.23 5.91
CA ARG A 295 -20.88 11.41 6.40
C ARG A 295 -21.98 11.24 5.35
N ARG A 296 -22.34 12.31 4.64
CA ARG A 296 -23.37 12.25 3.57
C ARG A 296 -22.94 11.28 2.47
N ASN A 297 -21.68 11.33 2.08
CA ASN A 297 -21.12 10.44 1.06
C ASN A 297 -21.04 8.99 1.54
N LEU A 298 -20.64 8.75 2.78
CA LEU A 298 -20.64 7.41 3.39
C LEU A 298 -22.04 6.80 3.43
N VAL A 299 -23.07 7.59 3.79
CA VAL A 299 -24.48 7.12 3.80
C VAL A 299 -24.96 6.80 2.37
N ARG A 300 -24.62 7.62 1.38
CA ARG A 300 -24.94 7.33 -0.03
C ARG A 300 -24.25 6.06 -0.50
N THR A 301 -22.97 5.90 -0.15
CA THR A 301 -22.19 4.70 -0.46
C THR A 301 -22.80 3.46 0.19
N LEU A 302 -23.24 3.57 1.43
CA LEU A 302 -23.93 2.47 2.12
C LEU A 302 -25.20 2.05 1.38
N ALA A 303 -26.00 3.03 0.92
CA ALA A 303 -27.19 2.75 0.11
C ALA A 303 -26.82 2.05 -1.21
N SER A 304 -25.75 2.47 -1.87
CA SER A 304 -25.25 1.82 -3.10
C SER A 304 -24.76 0.40 -2.86
N VAL A 305 -24.00 0.17 -1.78
CA VAL A 305 -23.57 -1.19 -1.35
C VAL A 305 -24.78 -2.09 -1.10
N ARG A 306 -25.82 -1.57 -0.43
CA ARG A 306 -27.08 -2.28 -0.19
C ARG A 306 -27.77 -2.67 -1.50
N LEU A 307 -27.83 -1.77 -2.49
CA LEU A 307 -28.37 -2.06 -3.81
C LEU A 307 -27.57 -3.12 -4.56
N GLU A 308 -26.25 -3.08 -4.51
CA GLU A 308 -25.40 -4.11 -5.13
C GLU A 308 -25.54 -5.48 -4.46
N LYS A 309 -25.70 -5.54 -3.14
CA LYS A 309 -26.01 -6.78 -2.42
C LYS A 309 -27.35 -7.37 -2.88
N ALA A 310 -28.38 -6.53 -3.06
CA ALA A 310 -29.65 -6.94 -3.59
C ALA A 310 -29.54 -7.42 -5.05
N ARG A 311 -28.82 -6.68 -5.89
CA ARG A 311 -28.54 -7.09 -7.29
C ARG A 311 -27.84 -8.43 -7.36
N ARG A 312 -26.85 -8.68 -6.52
CA ARG A 312 -26.12 -9.94 -6.48
C ARG A 312 -27.05 -11.12 -6.19
N LEU A 313 -27.96 -10.99 -5.21
CA LEU A 313 -28.95 -12.05 -4.93
C LEU A 313 -29.87 -12.29 -6.12
N TRP A 314 -30.30 -11.24 -6.81
CA TRP A 314 -31.11 -11.34 -8.02
C TRP A 314 -30.38 -12.05 -9.16
N GLU A 315 -29.13 -11.68 -9.44
CA GLU A 315 -28.33 -12.33 -10.48
C GLU A 315 -28.05 -13.82 -10.15
N THR A 316 -27.81 -14.13 -8.88
CA THR A 316 -27.68 -15.51 -8.42
C THR A 316 -28.98 -16.30 -8.62
N ALA A 317 -30.13 -15.71 -8.29
CA ALA A 317 -31.43 -16.35 -8.56
C ALA A 317 -31.66 -16.59 -10.07
N ASN A 318 -31.30 -15.59 -10.91
CA ASN A 318 -31.37 -15.70 -12.36
C ASN A 318 -30.45 -16.80 -12.93
N TYR A 319 -29.24 -16.92 -12.39
CA TYR A 319 -28.34 -18.00 -12.77
C TYR A 319 -28.97 -19.36 -12.50
N TYR A 320 -29.53 -19.61 -11.31
CA TYR A 320 -30.19 -20.88 -10.98
C TYR A 320 -31.44 -21.12 -11.81
N ARG A 321 -32.23 -20.11 -12.16
CA ARG A 321 -33.36 -20.25 -13.08
C ARG A 321 -32.92 -20.74 -14.45
N ARG A 322 -31.88 -20.11 -15.02
CA ARG A 322 -31.34 -20.48 -16.34
C ARG A 322 -30.68 -21.86 -16.33
N SER A 323 -30.10 -22.26 -15.21
CA SER A 323 -29.44 -23.56 -15.03
C SER A 323 -30.43 -24.73 -14.72
N GLY A 324 -31.76 -24.49 -14.74
CA GLY A 324 -32.74 -25.51 -14.49
C GLY A 324 -32.94 -25.90 -13.02
N HIS A 325 -32.54 -25.03 -12.09
CA HIS A 325 -32.68 -25.25 -10.65
C HIS A 325 -33.66 -24.25 -10.00
N PRO A 326 -34.98 -24.35 -10.30
CA PRO A 326 -35.98 -23.37 -9.88
C PRO A 326 -36.13 -23.27 -8.36
N GLN A 327 -35.96 -24.38 -7.62
CA GLN A 327 -36.03 -24.38 -6.16
C GLN A 327 -34.88 -23.54 -5.53
N SER A 328 -33.68 -23.67 -6.05
CA SER A 328 -32.55 -22.83 -5.62
C SER A 328 -32.79 -21.36 -5.94
N ALA A 329 -33.30 -21.05 -7.13
CA ALA A 329 -33.68 -19.70 -7.51
C ALA A 329 -34.70 -19.10 -6.54
N GLN A 330 -35.73 -19.85 -6.20
CA GLN A 330 -36.76 -19.43 -5.25
C GLN A 330 -36.20 -19.12 -3.86
N LEU A 331 -35.18 -19.86 -3.39
CA LEU A 331 -34.51 -19.60 -2.13
C LEU A 331 -33.88 -18.21 -2.11
N TYR A 332 -33.15 -17.84 -3.20
CA TYR A 332 -32.53 -16.53 -3.33
C TYR A 332 -33.55 -15.40 -3.49
N ASP A 333 -34.66 -15.64 -4.21
CA ASP A 333 -35.76 -14.67 -4.33
C ASP A 333 -36.41 -14.40 -2.96
N VAL A 334 -36.63 -15.42 -2.13
CA VAL A 334 -37.12 -15.25 -0.75
C VAL A 334 -36.13 -14.50 0.12
N GLN A 335 -34.82 -14.79 0.01
CA GLN A 335 -33.81 -14.04 0.72
C GLN A 335 -33.78 -12.54 0.32
N LEU A 336 -33.90 -12.28 -0.98
CA LEU A 336 -33.88 -10.95 -1.55
C LEU A 336 -35.08 -10.12 -1.04
N THR A 337 -36.29 -10.67 -1.11
CA THR A 337 -37.52 -10.00 -0.64
C THR A 337 -37.50 -9.74 0.87
N LYS A 338 -36.90 -10.63 1.67
CA LYS A 338 -36.78 -10.46 3.13
C LYS A 338 -35.70 -9.47 3.54
N ARG A 339 -34.52 -9.53 2.90
CA ARG A 339 -33.35 -8.69 3.31
C ARG A 339 -33.37 -7.30 2.72
N PHE A 340 -33.94 -7.13 1.53
CA PHE A 340 -33.89 -5.88 0.75
C PHE A 340 -35.27 -5.51 0.16
N PRO A 341 -36.36 -5.45 0.95
CA PRO A 341 -37.74 -5.30 0.48
C PRO A 341 -37.99 -4.00 -0.30
N ASP A 342 -37.19 -2.96 -0.04
CA ASP A 342 -37.28 -1.61 -0.58
C ASP A 342 -36.57 -1.45 -1.93
N THR A 343 -36.02 -2.53 -2.50
CA THR A 343 -35.26 -2.48 -3.75
C THR A 343 -36.09 -2.91 -4.96
N LYS A 344 -35.78 -2.36 -6.13
CA LYS A 344 -36.38 -2.79 -7.40
C LYS A 344 -36.19 -4.30 -7.66
N TRP A 345 -35.08 -4.86 -7.18
CA TRP A 345 -34.77 -6.27 -7.33
C TRP A 345 -35.71 -7.15 -6.50
N ALA A 346 -36.09 -6.69 -5.31
CA ALA A 346 -37.07 -7.40 -4.48
C ALA A 346 -38.46 -7.41 -5.11
N ALA A 347 -38.88 -6.31 -5.75
CA ALA A 347 -40.14 -6.28 -6.49
C ALA A 347 -40.17 -7.30 -7.66
N LEU A 348 -39.06 -7.39 -8.41
CA LEU A 348 -38.91 -8.39 -9.46
C LEU A 348 -38.91 -9.83 -8.91
N ALA A 349 -38.21 -10.08 -7.81
CA ALA A 349 -38.19 -11.37 -7.13
C ALA A 349 -39.57 -11.77 -6.62
N GLN A 350 -40.35 -10.82 -6.08
CA GLN A 350 -41.72 -11.07 -5.63
C GLN A 350 -42.62 -11.52 -6.80
N THR A 351 -42.47 -10.86 -7.95
CA THR A 351 -43.23 -11.29 -9.18
C THR A 351 -42.92 -12.72 -9.56
N GLN A 352 -41.62 -13.10 -9.52
CA GLN A 352 -41.20 -14.49 -9.83
C GLN A 352 -41.76 -15.51 -8.82
N LEU A 353 -41.77 -15.14 -7.54
CA LEU A 353 -42.35 -16.00 -6.48
C LEU A 353 -43.85 -16.20 -6.68
N ASP A 354 -44.59 -15.17 -7.07
CA ASP A 354 -46.03 -15.24 -7.28
C ASP A 354 -46.38 -16.03 -8.56
N GLU A 355 -45.57 -15.91 -9.62
CA GLU A 355 -45.68 -16.72 -10.82
C GLU A 355 -45.44 -18.23 -10.53
N SER A 356 -44.43 -18.54 -9.74
CA SER A 356 -44.11 -19.92 -9.36
C SER A 356 -45.23 -20.57 -8.55
N LYS A 357 -45.88 -19.82 -7.65
CA LYS A 357 -47.04 -20.29 -6.88
C LYS A 357 -48.26 -20.63 -7.77
N LYS A 358 -48.47 -19.85 -8.85
CA LYS A 358 -49.56 -20.07 -9.80
C LYS A 358 -49.36 -21.35 -10.66
N GLN A 359 -48.09 -21.72 -10.93
CA GLN A 359 -47.78 -22.90 -11.75
C GLN A 359 -47.93 -24.21 -11.00
N VAL A 360 -47.73 -24.24 -9.69
CA VAL A 360 -47.84 -25.48 -8.87
C VAL A 360 -49.24 -26.10 -8.89
N PRO A 361 -50.37 -25.36 -8.77
CA PRO A 361 -51.70 -25.91 -8.85
C PRO A 361 -52.04 -26.50 -10.23
N THR A 362 -51.53 -25.91 -11.31
CA THR A 362 -51.78 -26.33 -12.69
C THR A 362 -51.10 -27.67 -13.00
N LEU A 363 -49.93 -27.93 -12.45
CA LEU A 363 -49.24 -29.22 -12.58
C LEU A 363 -49.90 -30.31 -11.76
N ALA A 364 -50.39 -30.03 -10.54
CA ALA A 364 -51.13 -30.95 -9.72
C ALA A 364 -52.44 -31.37 -10.43
N ASN A 365 -53.18 -30.40 -10.98
CA ASN A 365 -54.40 -30.67 -11.72
C ASN A 365 -54.17 -31.46 -13.02
N ARG A 366 -53.09 -31.26 -13.74
CA ARG A 366 -52.70 -32.07 -14.92
C ARG A 366 -52.33 -33.49 -14.53
N PHE A 367 -51.66 -33.68 -13.41
CA PHE A 367 -51.29 -35.02 -12.93
C PHE A 367 -52.55 -35.84 -12.52
N PHE A 368 -53.51 -35.19 -11.86
CA PHE A 368 -54.75 -35.83 -11.49
C PHE A 368 -55.70 -36.09 -12.69
N SER A 369 -55.68 -35.28 -13.75
CA SER A 369 -56.50 -35.48 -14.97
C SER A 369 -55.94 -36.53 -15.90
N SER A 370 -54.67 -36.98 -15.74
CA SER A 370 -54.10 -38.08 -16.53
C SER A 370 -54.31 -39.43 -15.90
N PHE A 371 -55.01 -39.54 -14.77
CA PHE A 371 -55.39 -40.76 -14.08
C PHE A 371 -56.91 -41.01 -14.09
N GLN A 372 -57.71 -40.22 -14.85
CA GLN A 372 -59.06 -40.47 -15.21
C GLN A 372 -59.17 -40.93 -16.69
#